data_737480eb1879295bbcc16bd2d918cf4b
#
_entry.id   737480eb1879295bbcc16bd2d918cf4b
#
_cell.length_a   1.000
_cell.length_b   1.000
_cell.length_c   1.000
_cell.angle_alpha   90.00
_cell.angle_beta   90.00
_cell.angle_gamma   90.00
#
_symmetry.space_group_name_H-M   'P 1'
#
loop_
_entity.id
_entity.type
_entity.pdbx_description
1 polymer ?
#
loop_
_entity_poly.entity_id
_entity_poly.type
_entity_poly.pdbx_seq_one_letter_code
_entity_poly.pdbx_strand_id
1 'polypeptide(L)'
;MIKRFLDYIAIEKRYSVRTVREYGDDLKAWCTFLGWDVADFDPSKLCAEDVKLWMIDMLDNGQSPRSVKRRLSAVKSLYKFLLRVGLVQVDITRSIVAPKTDKPLPLYFREGDMQAVKANQARDWSDEMSDEEQLVHMRDYLIIEMLYQTGMRRAELVGLKDTDVDTRQQQIRVFGKRAKERIVPMGETLCELIDEYRTKKQKIVGEQGGIGTFLVRKYRDGAWGEMNADTL
;
A
#
# COMPACT_ATOMS: atom_id res chain seq x y z
N MET A 1 1.47 -7.04 27.20
CA MET A 1 2.73 -6.45 26.69
C MET A 1 2.62 -6.07 25.21
N ILE A 2 2.17 -6.96 24.35
CA ILE A 2 2.03 -6.72 22.89
C ILE A 2 1.14 -5.50 22.60
N LYS A 3 -0.02 -5.37 23.26
CA LYS A 3 -0.88 -4.18 23.10
C LYS A 3 -0.12 -2.87 23.37
N ARG A 4 0.63 -2.79 24.47
CA ARG A 4 1.43 -1.60 24.82
C ARG A 4 2.49 -1.28 23.74
N PHE A 5 3.07 -2.30 23.12
CA PHE A 5 3.98 -2.12 21.99
C PHE A 5 3.24 -1.58 20.76
N LEU A 6 2.06 -2.13 20.42
CA LEU A 6 1.26 -1.65 19.28
C LEU A 6 0.82 -0.20 19.48
N ASP A 7 0.39 0.18 20.68
CA ASP A 7 0.06 1.56 21.04
C ASP A 7 1.29 2.47 20.87
N TYR A 8 2.48 2.02 21.33
CA TYR A 8 3.73 2.75 21.16
C TYR A 8 4.08 3.01 19.70
N ILE A 9 4.00 2.00 18.82
CA ILE A 9 4.33 2.20 17.41
C ILE A 9 3.27 3.03 16.69
N ALA A 10 2.02 2.99 17.13
CA ALA A 10 0.95 3.82 16.59
C ALA A 10 1.12 5.30 16.97
N ILE A 11 1.27 5.58 18.27
CA ILE A 11 1.22 6.94 18.82
C ILE A 11 2.60 7.61 18.74
N GLU A 12 3.63 6.99 19.33
CA GLU A 12 4.95 7.63 19.42
C GLU A 12 5.75 7.52 18.11
N LYS A 13 5.71 6.35 17.44
CA LYS A 13 6.41 6.13 16.17
C LYS A 13 5.62 6.57 14.95
N ARG A 14 4.33 6.87 15.11
CA ARG A 14 3.42 7.29 14.04
C ARG A 14 3.47 6.37 12.83
N TYR A 15 3.46 5.05 13.10
CA TYR A 15 3.35 4.06 12.03
C TYR A 15 1.95 4.11 11.43
N SER A 16 1.83 3.76 10.14
CA SER A 16 0.52 3.69 9.49
C SER A 16 -0.36 2.62 10.15
N VAL A 17 -1.68 2.83 10.13
CA VAL A 17 -2.67 1.88 10.66
C VAL A 17 -2.43 0.47 10.09
N ARG A 18 -2.13 0.37 8.79
CA ARG A 18 -1.79 -0.88 8.13
C ARG A 18 -0.55 -1.55 8.75
N THR A 19 0.52 -0.79 9.00
CA THR A 19 1.75 -1.35 9.61
C THR A 19 1.49 -1.84 11.04
N VAL A 20 0.72 -1.09 11.82
CA VAL A 20 0.36 -1.48 13.19
C VAL A 20 -0.44 -2.77 13.19
N ARG A 21 -1.42 -2.89 12.28
CA ARG A 21 -2.23 -4.11 12.11
C ARG A 21 -1.37 -5.29 11.68
N GLU A 22 -0.54 -5.14 10.64
CA GLU A 22 0.35 -6.22 10.17
C GLU A 22 1.31 -6.70 11.27
N TYR A 23 1.87 -5.79 12.07
CA TYR A 23 2.70 -6.18 13.22
C TYR A 23 1.90 -6.91 14.30
N GLY A 24 0.65 -6.49 14.55
CA GLY A 24 -0.24 -7.19 15.47
C GLY A 24 -0.54 -8.63 15.02
N ASP A 25 -0.85 -8.80 13.73
CA ASP A 25 -1.14 -10.11 13.12
C ASP A 25 0.12 -11.02 13.16
N ASP A 26 1.30 -10.46 12.86
CA ASP A 26 2.56 -11.20 12.92
C ASP A 26 2.90 -11.65 14.34
N LEU A 27 2.71 -10.79 15.35
CA LEU A 27 2.97 -11.13 16.74
C LEU A 27 1.94 -12.12 17.29
N LYS A 28 0.69 -12.03 16.86
CA LYS A 28 -0.34 -13.03 17.17
C LYS A 28 0.03 -14.39 16.60
N ALA A 29 0.46 -14.45 15.34
CA ALA A 29 0.91 -15.69 14.70
C ALA A 29 2.11 -16.31 15.45
N TRP A 30 3.03 -15.48 15.94
CA TRP A 30 4.15 -15.95 16.75
C TRP A 30 3.70 -16.51 18.09
N CYS A 31 2.79 -15.84 18.82
CA CYS A 31 2.22 -16.38 20.05
C CYS A 31 1.51 -17.72 19.82
N THR A 32 0.74 -17.83 18.71
CA THR A 32 0.08 -19.11 18.35
C THR A 32 1.08 -20.24 18.11
N PHE A 33 2.20 -19.95 17.43
CA PHE A 33 3.28 -20.92 17.24
C PHE A 33 3.87 -21.39 18.57
N LEU A 34 4.02 -20.49 19.54
CA LEU A 34 4.51 -20.80 20.89
C LEU A 34 3.48 -21.52 21.76
N GLY A 35 2.24 -21.72 21.29
CA GLY A 35 1.15 -22.28 22.08
C GLY A 35 0.60 -21.34 23.14
N TRP A 36 0.77 -20.02 22.98
CA TRP A 36 0.37 -18.99 23.93
C TRP A 36 -0.76 -18.12 23.40
N ASP A 37 -1.60 -17.66 24.32
CA ASP A 37 -2.47 -16.54 24.01
C ASP A 37 -1.65 -15.23 24.03
N VAL A 38 -2.08 -14.23 23.26
CA VAL A 38 -1.45 -12.89 23.23
C VAL A 38 -1.45 -12.23 24.61
N ALA A 39 -2.46 -12.54 25.44
CA ALA A 39 -2.57 -12.05 26.81
C ALA A 39 -1.48 -12.61 27.74
N ASP A 40 -1.09 -13.87 27.51
CA ASP A 40 -0.16 -14.63 28.35
C ASP A 40 1.31 -14.47 27.90
N PHE A 41 1.55 -13.62 26.91
CA PHE A 41 2.89 -13.40 26.37
C PHE A 41 3.88 -12.95 27.44
N ASP A 42 4.88 -13.78 27.72
CA ASP A 42 5.95 -13.53 28.68
C ASP A 42 7.33 -13.61 27.99
N PRO A 43 7.93 -12.46 27.65
CA PRO A 43 9.20 -12.44 26.94
C PRO A 43 10.39 -12.96 27.76
N SER A 44 10.26 -13.09 29.09
CA SER A 44 11.33 -13.59 29.96
C SER A 44 11.55 -15.09 29.83
N LYS A 45 10.55 -15.82 29.32
CA LYS A 45 10.59 -17.27 29.12
C LYS A 45 11.11 -17.69 27.75
N LEU A 46 11.45 -16.73 26.89
CA LEU A 46 11.85 -16.95 25.51
C LEU A 46 13.33 -16.74 25.32
N CYS A 47 13.90 -17.51 24.40
CA CYS A 47 15.30 -17.41 23.98
C CYS A 47 15.41 -17.23 22.46
N ALA A 48 16.63 -17.04 21.98
CA ALA A 48 16.89 -16.87 20.54
C ALA A 48 16.48 -18.10 19.72
N GLU A 49 16.51 -19.28 20.33
CA GLU A 49 16.14 -20.52 19.66
C GLU A 49 14.65 -20.57 19.31
N ASP A 50 13.77 -20.08 20.17
CA ASP A 50 12.34 -20.02 19.89
C ASP A 50 12.03 -19.20 18.64
N VAL A 51 12.76 -18.09 18.45
CA VAL A 51 12.63 -17.26 17.23
C VAL A 51 13.15 -17.97 16.00
N LYS A 52 14.24 -18.75 16.12
CA LYS A 52 14.78 -19.55 15.02
C LYS A 52 13.85 -20.68 14.65
N LEU A 53 13.29 -21.39 15.61
CA LEU A 53 12.32 -22.48 15.37
C LEU A 53 11.09 -21.94 14.63
N TRP A 54 10.56 -20.78 15.04
CA TRP A 54 9.47 -20.15 14.29
C TRP A 54 9.87 -19.77 12.86
N MET A 55 11.09 -19.29 12.66
CA MET A 55 11.60 -18.99 11.33
C MET A 55 11.67 -20.24 10.44
N ILE A 56 12.12 -21.37 11.01
CA ILE A 56 12.20 -22.66 10.32
C ILE A 56 10.79 -23.15 9.98
N ASP A 57 9.88 -23.16 10.94
CA ASP A 57 8.48 -23.54 10.76
C ASP A 57 7.81 -22.76 9.62
N MET A 58 8.01 -21.43 9.57
CA MET A 58 7.50 -20.62 8.49
C MET A 58 8.04 -21.02 7.11
N LEU A 59 9.33 -21.37 7.02
CA LEU A 59 9.95 -21.80 5.77
C LEU A 59 9.46 -23.18 5.36
N ASP A 60 9.35 -24.11 6.30
CA ASP A 60 8.86 -25.48 6.06
C ASP A 60 7.37 -25.48 5.63
N ASN A 61 6.59 -24.51 6.13
CA ASN A 61 5.22 -24.27 5.68
C ASN A 61 5.14 -23.46 4.35
N GLY A 62 6.25 -23.37 3.60
CA GLY A 62 6.28 -22.81 2.24
C GLY A 62 6.23 -21.28 2.17
N GLN A 63 6.45 -20.57 3.29
CA GLN A 63 6.50 -19.10 3.24
C GLN A 63 7.79 -18.61 2.57
N SER A 64 7.67 -17.58 1.75
CA SER A 64 8.83 -17.01 1.08
C SER A 64 9.83 -16.39 2.08
N PRO A 65 11.15 -16.46 1.81
CA PRO A 65 12.16 -15.80 2.64
C PRO A 65 11.88 -14.32 2.90
N ARG A 66 11.26 -13.64 1.94
CA ARG A 66 10.86 -12.24 2.05
C ARG A 66 9.75 -12.05 3.09
N SER A 67 8.75 -12.94 3.09
CA SER A 67 7.65 -12.93 4.06
C SER A 67 8.16 -13.21 5.47
N VAL A 68 9.01 -14.23 5.62
CA VAL A 68 9.66 -14.57 6.90
C VAL A 68 10.46 -13.38 7.44
N LYS A 69 11.29 -12.74 6.61
CA LYS A 69 12.06 -11.54 6.98
C LYS A 69 11.16 -10.39 7.45
N ARG A 70 10.01 -10.18 6.78
CA ARG A 70 9.03 -9.15 7.17
C ARG A 70 8.45 -9.47 8.56
N ARG A 71 8.00 -10.71 8.80
CA ARG A 71 7.43 -11.15 10.08
C ARG A 71 8.45 -11.05 11.22
N LEU A 72 9.69 -11.46 11.00
CA LEU A 72 10.78 -11.27 11.97
C LEU A 72 11.01 -9.81 12.35
N SER A 73 10.70 -8.87 11.46
CA SER A 73 10.83 -7.44 11.77
C SER A 73 9.87 -6.99 12.86
N ALA A 74 8.69 -7.60 12.98
CA ALA A 74 7.74 -7.31 14.06
C ALA A 74 8.29 -7.76 15.41
N VAL A 75 8.83 -9.00 15.49
CA VAL A 75 9.45 -9.56 16.70
C VAL A 75 10.68 -8.75 17.10
N LYS A 76 11.56 -8.42 16.16
CA LYS A 76 12.74 -7.57 16.42
C LYS A 76 12.34 -6.19 16.93
N SER A 77 11.28 -5.60 16.39
CA SER A 77 10.78 -4.30 16.83
C SER A 77 10.18 -4.38 18.25
N LEU A 78 9.47 -5.46 18.57
CA LEU A 78 8.94 -5.73 19.90
C LEU A 78 10.08 -5.83 20.91
N TYR A 79 11.12 -6.65 20.68
CA TYR A 79 12.22 -6.82 21.62
C TYR A 79 13.03 -5.54 21.84
N LYS A 80 13.23 -4.73 20.81
CA LYS A 80 13.81 -3.38 20.95
C LYS A 80 12.98 -2.48 21.87
N PHE A 81 11.66 -2.57 21.76
CA PHE A 81 10.77 -1.82 22.66
C PHE A 81 10.86 -2.36 24.09
N LEU A 82 10.76 -3.68 24.29
CA LEU A 82 10.83 -4.31 25.61
C LEU A 82 12.14 -4.01 26.33
N LEU A 83 13.28 -4.06 25.62
CA LEU A 83 14.60 -3.68 26.15
C LEU A 83 14.62 -2.20 26.57
N ARG A 84 14.07 -1.31 25.73
CA ARG A 84 14.04 0.12 26.01
C ARG A 84 13.21 0.48 27.24
N VAL A 85 12.10 -0.23 27.47
CA VAL A 85 11.23 0.00 28.66
C VAL A 85 11.63 -0.83 29.89
N GLY A 86 12.74 -1.56 29.81
CA GLY A 86 13.29 -2.33 30.92
C GLY A 86 12.52 -3.61 31.25
N LEU A 87 11.67 -4.12 30.36
CA LEU A 87 10.90 -5.36 30.56
C LEU A 87 11.69 -6.62 30.24
N VAL A 88 12.79 -6.50 29.51
CA VAL A 88 13.79 -7.56 29.29
C VAL A 88 15.19 -6.96 29.46
N GLN A 89 16.16 -7.81 29.84
CA GLN A 89 17.55 -7.40 30.01
C GLN A 89 18.39 -7.58 28.72
N VAL A 90 17.91 -8.44 27.81
CA VAL A 90 18.62 -8.79 26.59
C VAL A 90 17.65 -8.86 25.41
N ASP A 91 18.05 -8.35 24.27
CA ASP A 91 17.34 -8.54 23.01
C ASP A 91 17.76 -9.89 22.37
N ILE A 92 16.95 -10.91 22.58
CA ILE A 92 17.17 -12.27 22.06
C ILE A 92 17.22 -12.31 20.51
N THR A 93 16.67 -11.30 19.85
CA THR A 93 16.58 -11.24 18.38
C THR A 93 17.86 -10.69 17.74
N ARG A 94 18.81 -10.18 18.54
CA ARG A 94 20.01 -9.51 18.03
C ARG A 94 20.91 -10.46 17.21
N SER A 95 21.01 -11.72 17.61
CA SER A 95 21.79 -12.75 16.93
C SER A 95 21.08 -13.41 15.75
N ILE A 96 19.77 -13.12 15.56
CA ILE A 96 18.98 -13.78 14.52
C ILE A 96 19.30 -13.18 13.15
N VAL A 97 19.86 -14.03 12.28
CA VAL A 97 20.10 -13.71 10.87
C VAL A 97 18.86 -14.09 10.07
N ALA A 98 18.27 -13.11 9.40
CA ALA A 98 17.13 -13.37 8.53
C ALA A 98 17.56 -14.15 7.27
N PRO A 99 16.67 -14.98 6.69
CA PRO A 99 16.98 -15.71 5.48
C PRO A 99 17.38 -14.77 4.33
N LYS A 100 18.30 -15.24 3.49
CA LYS A 100 18.70 -14.50 2.28
C LYS A 100 17.51 -14.38 1.34
N THR A 101 17.34 -13.21 0.77
CA THR A 101 16.30 -12.94 -0.23
C THR A 101 16.96 -12.57 -1.54
N ASP A 102 16.54 -13.19 -2.61
CA ASP A 102 16.91 -12.75 -3.94
C ASP A 102 16.42 -11.32 -4.18
N LYS A 103 17.25 -10.56 -4.88
CA LYS A 103 16.92 -9.22 -5.35
C LYS A 103 16.77 -9.28 -6.86
N PRO A 104 15.64 -9.75 -7.40
CA PRO A 104 15.44 -9.70 -8.84
C PRO A 104 15.56 -8.25 -9.31
N LEU A 105 16.13 -8.08 -10.50
CA LEU A 105 16.16 -6.77 -11.14
C LEU A 105 14.72 -6.27 -11.33
N PRO A 106 14.45 -5.00 -11.05
CA PRO A 106 13.14 -4.43 -11.31
C PRO A 106 12.78 -4.58 -12.79
N LEU A 107 11.58 -5.09 -13.05
CA LEU A 107 11.01 -5.00 -14.39
C LEU A 107 10.62 -3.53 -14.62
N TYR A 108 11.01 -2.99 -15.75
CA TYR A 108 10.66 -1.64 -16.16
C TYR A 108 9.90 -1.67 -17.51
N PHE A 109 8.96 -0.77 -17.65
CA PHE A 109 8.27 -0.57 -18.90
C PHE A 109 9.21 0.14 -19.89
N ARG A 110 9.35 -0.42 -21.08
CA ARG A 110 10.04 0.22 -22.19
C ARG A 110 9.08 1.20 -22.88
N GLU A 111 9.62 2.16 -23.59
CA GLU A 111 8.82 3.11 -24.36
C GLU A 111 7.86 2.41 -25.34
N GLY A 112 8.32 1.32 -25.98
CA GLY A 112 7.50 0.50 -26.86
C GLY A 112 6.32 -0.18 -26.15
N ASP A 113 6.48 -0.57 -24.88
CA ASP A 113 5.40 -1.17 -24.10
C ASP A 113 4.29 -0.14 -23.84
N MET A 114 4.67 1.11 -23.55
CA MET A 114 3.71 2.21 -23.37
C MET A 114 2.99 2.58 -24.66
N GLN A 115 3.70 2.55 -25.81
CA GLN A 115 3.07 2.74 -27.11
C GLN A 115 2.04 1.64 -27.42
N ALA A 116 2.35 0.38 -27.06
CA ALA A 116 1.40 -0.73 -27.21
C ALA A 116 0.16 -0.56 -26.34
N VAL A 117 0.34 -0.11 -25.08
CA VAL A 117 -0.79 0.20 -24.19
C VAL A 117 -1.67 1.30 -24.78
N LYS A 118 -1.09 2.38 -25.29
CA LYS A 118 -1.82 3.48 -25.96
C LYS A 118 -2.58 3.00 -27.18
N ALA A 119 -1.95 2.17 -28.02
CA ALA A 119 -2.57 1.63 -29.22
C ALA A 119 -3.74 0.68 -28.91
N ASN A 120 -3.63 -0.12 -27.86
CA ASN A 120 -4.71 -1.00 -27.43
C ASN A 120 -5.89 -0.20 -26.87
N GLN A 121 -5.63 0.80 -26.04
CA GLN A 121 -6.67 1.69 -25.52
C GLN A 121 -7.46 2.40 -26.62
N ALA A 122 -6.79 2.86 -27.67
CA ALA A 122 -7.45 3.49 -28.81
C ALA A 122 -8.34 2.51 -29.61
N ARG A 123 -8.06 1.18 -29.53
CA ARG A 123 -8.87 0.13 -30.20
C ARG A 123 -10.06 -0.33 -29.36
N ASP A 124 -9.93 -0.28 -28.02
CA ASP A 124 -10.94 -0.77 -27.08
C ASP A 124 -12.10 0.24 -26.89
N TRP A 125 -11.98 1.46 -27.43
CA TRP A 125 -13.06 2.46 -27.46
C TRP A 125 -13.98 2.19 -28.64
N SER A 126 -15.08 1.49 -28.37
CA SER A 126 -16.17 1.37 -29.33
C SER A 126 -17.29 2.33 -28.99
N ASP A 127 -17.94 2.89 -30.02
CA ASP A 127 -19.16 3.70 -29.87
C ASP A 127 -20.34 2.88 -29.29
N GLU A 128 -20.17 1.56 -29.16
CA GLU A 128 -21.14 0.63 -28.57
C GLU A 128 -21.08 0.55 -27.05
N MET A 129 -20.05 1.10 -26.41
CA MET A 129 -19.89 1.08 -24.94
C MET A 129 -20.84 2.08 -24.28
N SER A 130 -21.43 1.65 -23.17
CA SER A 130 -22.20 2.57 -22.31
C SER A 130 -21.30 3.68 -21.74
N ASP A 131 -21.90 4.82 -21.40
CA ASP A 131 -21.18 5.94 -20.76
C ASP A 131 -20.40 5.51 -19.50
N GLU A 132 -20.93 4.56 -18.72
CA GLU A 132 -20.30 4.03 -17.51
C GLU A 132 -19.06 3.18 -17.84
N GLU A 133 -19.15 2.30 -18.83
CA GLU A 133 -18.01 1.50 -19.32
C GLU A 133 -16.92 2.40 -19.86
N GLN A 134 -17.28 3.40 -20.64
CA GLN A 134 -16.32 4.39 -21.13
C GLN A 134 -15.62 5.14 -19.98
N LEU A 135 -16.35 5.50 -18.89
CA LEU A 135 -15.73 6.14 -17.72
C LEU A 135 -14.71 5.21 -17.04
N VAL A 136 -15.03 3.92 -16.91
CA VAL A 136 -14.13 2.92 -16.32
C VAL A 136 -12.86 2.78 -17.17
N HIS A 137 -12.99 2.64 -18.49
CA HIS A 137 -11.85 2.56 -19.40
C HIS A 137 -10.98 3.81 -19.38
N MET A 138 -11.60 4.98 -19.43
CA MET A 138 -10.89 6.26 -19.34
C MET A 138 -10.13 6.38 -18.00
N ARG A 139 -10.75 6.01 -16.90
CA ARG A 139 -10.10 5.97 -15.58
C ARG A 139 -8.86 5.06 -15.60
N ASP A 140 -9.00 3.85 -16.14
CA ASP A 140 -7.92 2.85 -16.11
C ASP A 140 -6.74 3.32 -16.99
N TYR A 141 -7.01 3.93 -18.12
CA TYR A 141 -6.00 4.57 -18.93
C TYR A 141 -5.34 5.76 -18.22
N LEU A 142 -6.14 6.62 -17.62
CA LEU A 142 -5.64 7.76 -16.85
C LEU A 142 -4.71 7.31 -15.70
N ILE A 143 -5.04 6.21 -15.02
CA ILE A 143 -4.19 5.62 -13.98
C ILE A 143 -2.81 5.27 -14.52
N ILE A 144 -2.75 4.61 -15.68
CA ILE A 144 -1.49 4.21 -16.32
C ILE A 144 -0.67 5.44 -16.70
N GLU A 145 -1.29 6.42 -17.36
CA GLU A 145 -0.62 7.66 -17.79
C GLU A 145 -0.12 8.48 -16.58
N MET A 146 -0.91 8.60 -15.52
CA MET A 146 -0.50 9.30 -14.31
C MET A 146 0.69 8.61 -13.63
N LEU A 147 0.65 7.29 -13.47
CA LEU A 147 1.77 6.55 -12.87
C LEU A 147 3.05 6.66 -13.71
N TYR A 148 2.92 6.56 -15.04
CA TYR A 148 4.04 6.61 -15.97
C TYR A 148 4.67 8.00 -16.03
N GLN A 149 3.87 9.05 -16.23
CA GLN A 149 4.38 10.41 -16.42
C GLN A 149 4.87 11.06 -15.12
N THR A 150 4.25 10.74 -14.00
CA THR A 150 4.53 11.44 -12.73
C THR A 150 5.41 10.65 -11.76
N GLY A 151 5.56 9.35 -11.96
CA GLY A 151 6.28 8.48 -11.04
C GLY A 151 5.72 8.45 -9.63
N MET A 152 4.47 8.85 -9.42
CA MET A 152 3.83 8.78 -8.12
C MET A 152 3.58 7.33 -7.69
N ARG A 153 3.50 7.10 -6.37
CA ARG A 153 3.19 5.76 -5.86
C ARG A 153 1.70 5.46 -6.03
N ARG A 154 1.36 4.18 -6.21
CA ARG A 154 -0.02 3.71 -6.30
C ARG A 154 -0.92 4.26 -5.18
N ALA A 155 -0.46 4.21 -3.93
CA ALA A 155 -1.23 4.72 -2.79
C ALA A 155 -1.38 6.26 -2.79
N GLU A 156 -0.43 6.99 -3.37
CA GLU A 156 -0.51 8.44 -3.53
C GLU A 156 -1.56 8.79 -4.59
N LEU A 157 -1.57 8.08 -5.72
CA LEU A 157 -2.55 8.27 -6.78
C LEU A 157 -3.98 8.01 -6.30
N VAL A 158 -4.19 6.89 -5.62
CA VAL A 158 -5.53 6.52 -5.11
C VAL A 158 -6.02 7.50 -4.04
N GLY A 159 -5.10 8.06 -3.25
CA GLY A 159 -5.43 9.04 -2.21
C GLY A 159 -5.61 10.48 -2.70
N LEU A 160 -5.49 10.74 -4.02
CA LEU A 160 -5.69 12.08 -4.57
C LEU A 160 -7.14 12.54 -4.43
N LYS A 161 -7.28 13.81 -4.14
CA LYS A 161 -8.56 14.53 -4.22
C LYS A 161 -8.63 15.37 -5.50
N ASP A 162 -9.82 15.70 -5.92
CA ASP A 162 -10.00 16.61 -7.07
C ASP A 162 -9.29 17.95 -6.87
N THR A 163 -9.22 18.43 -5.62
CA THR A 163 -8.54 19.68 -5.24
C THR A 163 -7.01 19.60 -5.28
N ASP A 164 -6.44 18.39 -5.37
CA ASP A 164 -4.99 18.21 -5.41
C ASP A 164 -4.43 18.25 -6.84
N VAL A 165 -5.31 18.27 -7.85
CA VAL A 165 -4.94 18.25 -9.26
C VAL A 165 -5.35 19.56 -9.92
N ASP A 166 -4.37 20.38 -10.29
CA ASP A 166 -4.57 21.65 -10.97
C ASP A 166 -4.08 21.57 -12.41
N THR A 167 -5.02 21.38 -13.34
CA THR A 167 -4.73 21.29 -14.78
C THR A 167 -4.35 22.62 -15.39
N ARG A 168 -4.77 23.76 -14.81
CA ARG A 168 -4.41 25.11 -15.27
C ARG A 168 -2.96 25.44 -14.97
N GLN A 169 -2.49 25.06 -13.77
CA GLN A 169 -1.10 25.23 -13.38
C GLN A 169 -0.22 24.02 -13.78
N GLN A 170 -0.80 23.02 -14.40
CA GLN A 170 -0.14 21.78 -14.84
C GLN A 170 0.62 21.09 -13.70
N GLN A 171 0.00 20.97 -12.53
CA GLN A 171 0.64 20.41 -11.35
C GLN A 171 -0.30 19.58 -10.48
N ILE A 172 0.28 18.58 -9.81
CA ILE A 172 -0.39 17.72 -8.83
C ILE A 172 0.30 17.89 -7.49
N ARG A 173 -0.48 18.12 -6.43
CA ARG A 173 -0.02 18.11 -5.06
C ARG A 173 -0.14 16.71 -4.49
N VAL A 174 0.99 16.08 -4.20
CA VAL A 174 1.07 14.69 -3.77
C VAL A 174 1.51 14.59 -2.31
N PHE A 175 0.73 13.90 -1.51
CA PHE A 175 1.02 13.64 -0.10
C PHE A 175 1.71 12.28 0.06
N GLY A 176 2.97 12.32 0.46
CA GLY A 176 3.79 11.14 0.67
C GLY A 176 3.83 10.67 2.12
N LYS A 177 4.68 9.69 2.38
CA LYS A 177 4.89 9.13 3.72
C LYS A 177 5.31 10.22 4.72
N ARG A 178 4.74 10.20 5.94
CA ARG A 178 4.93 11.18 7.02
C ARG A 178 4.40 12.58 6.69
N ALA A 179 3.31 12.65 5.94
CA ALA A 179 2.68 13.92 5.52
C ALA A 179 3.65 14.88 4.77
N LYS A 180 4.67 14.33 4.09
CA LYS A 180 5.50 15.15 3.21
C LYS A 180 4.75 15.44 1.93
N GLU A 181 4.62 16.71 1.62
CA GLU A 181 4.01 17.21 0.40
C GLU A 181 5.07 17.45 -0.67
N ARG A 182 4.74 17.15 -1.92
CA ARG A 182 5.51 17.54 -3.08
C ARG A 182 4.60 17.92 -4.24
N ILE A 183 5.04 18.84 -5.06
CA ILE A 183 4.39 19.22 -6.31
C ILE A 183 5.05 18.39 -7.43
N VAL A 184 4.22 17.82 -8.30
CA VAL A 184 4.64 17.05 -9.47
C VAL A 184 4.07 17.74 -10.71
N PRO A 185 4.92 18.15 -11.67
CA PRO A 185 4.44 18.75 -12.91
C PRO A 185 3.76 17.72 -13.82
N MET A 186 2.84 18.19 -14.65
CA MET A 186 2.13 17.40 -15.66
C MET A 186 2.38 17.97 -17.05
N GLY A 187 2.39 17.10 -18.07
CA GLY A 187 2.35 17.52 -19.46
C GLY A 187 0.94 17.91 -19.91
N GLU A 188 0.85 18.67 -20.98
CA GLU A 188 -0.42 19.17 -21.55
C GLU A 188 -1.39 18.04 -21.89
N THR A 189 -0.92 16.98 -22.55
CA THR A 189 -1.72 15.81 -22.90
C THR A 189 -2.33 15.09 -21.70
N LEU A 190 -1.63 15.08 -20.56
CA LEU A 190 -2.17 14.51 -19.33
C LEU A 190 -3.24 15.43 -18.72
N CYS A 191 -3.05 16.75 -18.81
CA CYS A 191 -4.05 17.71 -18.36
C CYS A 191 -5.36 17.59 -19.15
N GLU A 192 -5.28 17.48 -20.47
CA GLU A 192 -6.44 17.24 -21.34
C GLU A 192 -7.20 15.96 -20.96
N LEU A 193 -6.47 14.85 -20.78
CA LEU A 193 -7.06 13.58 -20.36
C LEU A 193 -7.75 13.67 -18.99
N ILE A 194 -7.15 14.40 -18.05
CA ILE A 194 -7.75 14.64 -16.74
C ILE A 194 -9.04 15.45 -16.83
N ASP A 195 -9.07 16.51 -17.64
CA ASP A 195 -10.24 17.36 -17.79
C ASP A 195 -11.39 16.62 -18.49
N GLU A 196 -11.07 15.79 -19.47
CA GLU A 196 -12.04 14.90 -20.12
C GLU A 196 -12.61 13.88 -19.13
N TYR A 197 -11.76 13.21 -18.35
CA TYR A 197 -12.18 12.30 -17.30
C TYR A 197 -13.09 12.96 -16.26
N ARG A 198 -12.72 14.16 -15.78
CA ARG A 198 -13.53 14.94 -14.83
C ARG A 198 -14.91 15.27 -15.38
N THR A 199 -14.97 15.70 -16.66
CA THR A 199 -16.23 16.02 -17.32
C THR A 199 -17.14 14.81 -17.39
N LYS A 200 -16.61 13.66 -17.80
CA LYS A 200 -17.36 12.41 -17.88
C LYS A 200 -17.76 11.88 -16.50
N LYS A 201 -16.85 11.93 -15.53
CA LYS A 201 -17.13 11.59 -14.13
C LYS A 201 -18.28 12.43 -13.58
N GLN A 202 -18.27 13.74 -13.78
CA GLN A 202 -19.33 14.64 -13.31
C GLN A 202 -20.68 14.31 -13.95
N LYS A 203 -20.70 13.95 -15.24
CA LYS A 203 -21.93 13.57 -15.95
C LYS A 203 -22.57 12.28 -15.41
N ILE A 204 -21.73 11.27 -15.11
CA ILE A 204 -22.19 9.90 -14.78
C ILE A 204 -22.38 9.71 -13.28
N VAL A 205 -21.44 10.18 -12.49
CA VAL A 205 -21.38 9.93 -11.04
C VAL A 205 -22.02 11.08 -10.26
N GLY A 206 -21.93 12.31 -10.79
CA GLY A 206 -22.48 13.51 -10.17
C GLY A 206 -21.98 13.68 -8.72
N GLU A 207 -22.90 14.10 -7.85
CA GLU A 207 -22.61 14.26 -6.42
C GLU A 207 -22.56 12.93 -5.63
N GLN A 208 -23.01 11.81 -6.24
CA GLN A 208 -23.08 10.50 -5.56
C GLN A 208 -21.72 9.81 -5.42
N GLY A 209 -20.69 10.25 -6.15
CA GLY A 209 -19.41 9.54 -6.29
C GLY A 209 -18.36 9.79 -5.22
N GLY A 210 -18.75 10.13 -4.02
CA GLY A 210 -17.78 10.43 -2.96
C GLY A 210 -17.20 11.84 -3.13
N ILE A 211 -17.61 12.73 -2.30
CA ILE A 211 -17.26 14.15 -2.34
C ILE A 211 -15.74 14.33 -2.30
N GLY A 212 -15.15 14.77 -3.41
CA GLY A 212 -13.76 15.20 -3.49
C GLY A 212 -12.73 14.13 -3.89
N THR A 213 -13.11 12.88 -4.11
CA THR A 213 -12.18 11.83 -4.57
C THR A 213 -11.89 11.97 -6.06
N PHE A 214 -10.60 11.96 -6.43
CA PHE A 214 -10.19 12.10 -7.83
C PHE A 214 -10.56 10.86 -8.65
N LEU A 215 -10.16 9.66 -8.22
CA LEU A 215 -10.50 8.40 -8.88
C LEU A 215 -11.71 7.73 -8.25
N VAL A 216 -12.66 7.30 -9.08
CA VAL A 216 -13.87 6.60 -8.64
C VAL A 216 -13.93 5.18 -9.17
N ARG A 217 -14.62 4.28 -8.43
CA ARG A 217 -14.92 2.92 -8.88
C ARG A 217 -16.40 2.62 -8.75
N LYS A 218 -16.91 1.73 -9.60
CA LYS A 218 -18.24 1.16 -9.45
C LYS A 218 -18.17 -0.08 -8.57
N TYR A 219 -19.02 -0.15 -7.55
CA TYR A 219 -19.16 -1.31 -6.68
C TYR A 219 -20.11 -2.34 -7.29
N ARG A 220 -20.17 -3.55 -6.72
CA ARG A 220 -21.02 -4.66 -7.20
C ARG A 220 -22.52 -4.35 -7.09
N ASP A 221 -22.93 -3.51 -6.17
CA ASP A 221 -24.29 -3.02 -5.99
C ASP A 221 -24.69 -1.90 -6.96
N GLY A 222 -23.77 -1.52 -7.86
CA GLY A 222 -23.96 -0.47 -8.85
C GLY A 222 -23.62 0.94 -8.34
N ALA A 223 -23.35 1.12 -7.04
CA ALA A 223 -22.98 2.41 -6.49
C ALA A 223 -21.56 2.82 -6.90
N TRP A 224 -21.33 4.12 -7.07
CA TRP A 224 -20.02 4.69 -7.27
C TRP A 224 -19.41 5.13 -5.94
N GLY A 225 -18.11 4.99 -5.78
CA GLY A 225 -17.40 5.42 -4.57
C GLY A 225 -15.89 5.49 -4.74
N GLU A 226 -15.21 5.70 -3.63
CA GLU A 226 -13.76 5.85 -3.61
C GLU A 226 -13.03 4.59 -4.09
N MET A 227 -11.97 4.80 -4.85
CA MET A 227 -11.04 3.75 -5.20
C MET A 227 -10.06 3.51 -4.05
N ASN A 228 -9.71 2.25 -3.77
CA ASN A 228 -8.70 1.94 -2.77
C ASN A 228 -7.45 1.29 -3.40
N ALA A 229 -6.33 1.31 -2.68
CA ALA A 229 -5.06 0.81 -3.20
C ALA A 229 -5.03 -0.72 -3.45
N ASP A 230 -5.97 -1.47 -2.92
CA ASP A 230 -6.04 -2.92 -3.12
C ASP A 230 -6.86 -3.29 -4.38
N THR A 231 -7.54 -2.31 -4.98
CA THR A 231 -8.31 -2.46 -6.25
C THR A 231 -7.52 -2.02 -7.49
N LEU A 232 -6.35 -1.48 -7.34
CA LEU A 232 -5.40 -1.09 -8.35
C LEU A 232 -4.31 -2.15 -8.41
#